data_580acdc8c00ff46e93008b1d1a14d196
#
_entry.id   580acdc8c00ff46e93008b1d1a14d196
#
_cell.length_a   1.000
_cell.length_b   1.000
_cell.length_c   1.000
_cell.angle_alpha   90.00
_cell.angle_beta   90.00
_cell.angle_gamma   90.00
#
_symmetry.space_group_name_H-M   'P 1'
#
loop_
_entity.id
_entity.type
_entity.pdbx_description
1 polymer ?
#
loop_
_entity_poly.entity_id
_entity_poly.type
_entity_poly.pdbx_seq_one_letter_code
_entity_poly.pdbx_strand_id
1 'polypeptide(L)'
;VYGFLGHNGAGKSTTIKSLVGIQTITSGTIEVCGYDISKQPLKAKLNIGYVSDNHAVYEQLTGREYINYVADLYLVSKEDREKRIDKYVRMFNLVDAIDKEIKGYSHGMKQKIVVIASLIHNPKVWVLDEPLTGLDPASSYQIKECMREHADNGNIVFFSSHVIEVVEKICDKICIIAKGKLVGEWKISELAEQGV
;
A
#
# COMPACT_ATOMS: atom_id res chain seq x y z
N VAL A 1 -7.14 6.29 -7.34
CA VAL A 1 -7.16 5.40 -6.16
C VAL A 1 -8.31 4.42 -6.29
N TYR A 2 -8.04 3.15 -6.08
CA TYR A 2 -8.99 2.04 -6.21
C TYR A 2 -9.22 1.39 -4.84
N GLY A 3 -10.45 1.40 -4.37
CA GLY A 3 -10.86 0.83 -3.10
C GLY A 3 -11.39 -0.60 -3.24
N PHE A 4 -10.89 -1.50 -2.40
CA PHE A 4 -11.32 -2.89 -2.30
C PHE A 4 -12.08 -3.09 -0.99
N LEU A 5 -13.40 -2.99 -1.06
CA LEU A 5 -14.29 -2.95 0.10
C LEU A 5 -14.88 -4.33 0.40
N GLY A 6 -14.92 -4.67 1.67
CA GLY A 6 -15.56 -5.88 2.19
C GLY A 6 -15.40 -5.97 3.70
N HIS A 7 -16.32 -6.65 4.35
CA HIS A 7 -16.20 -6.91 5.79
C HIS A 7 -15.07 -7.92 6.08
N ASN A 8 -14.70 -8.04 7.34
CA ASN A 8 -13.68 -9.00 7.77
C ASN A 8 -14.11 -10.43 7.40
N GLY A 9 -13.16 -11.20 6.83
CA GLY A 9 -13.44 -12.55 6.33
C GLY A 9 -14.05 -12.63 4.93
N ALA A 10 -14.22 -11.51 4.23
CA ALA A 10 -14.75 -11.50 2.86
C ALA A 10 -13.78 -12.06 1.80
N GLY A 11 -12.49 -12.16 2.12
CA GLY A 11 -11.44 -12.64 1.21
C GLY A 11 -10.49 -11.54 0.71
N LYS A 12 -10.50 -10.34 1.32
CA LYS A 12 -9.66 -9.20 0.92
C LYS A 12 -8.16 -9.51 0.99
N SER A 13 -7.67 -9.93 2.15
CA SER A 13 -6.26 -10.24 2.35
C SER A 13 -5.79 -11.42 1.50
N THR A 14 -6.63 -12.43 1.31
CA THR A 14 -6.32 -13.56 0.43
C THR A 14 -6.15 -13.11 -1.02
N THR A 15 -7.06 -12.27 -1.52
CA THR A 15 -6.99 -11.70 -2.86
C THR A 15 -5.73 -10.85 -3.03
N ILE A 16 -5.41 -9.98 -2.05
CA ILE A 16 -4.22 -9.13 -2.08
C ILE A 16 -2.94 -9.98 -2.08
N LYS A 17 -2.84 -11.01 -1.24
CA LYS A 17 -1.67 -11.90 -1.21
C LYS A 17 -1.47 -12.62 -2.55
N SER A 18 -2.55 -12.97 -3.23
CA SER A 18 -2.50 -13.54 -4.58
C SER A 18 -2.03 -12.50 -5.61
N LEU A 19 -2.58 -11.28 -5.54
CA LEU A 19 -2.22 -10.16 -6.42
C LEU A 19 -0.73 -9.81 -6.34
N VAL A 20 -0.14 -9.80 -5.15
CA VAL A 20 1.27 -9.47 -4.95
C VAL A 20 2.21 -10.69 -5.05
N GLY A 21 1.67 -11.87 -5.32
CA GLY A 21 2.45 -13.09 -5.55
C GLY A 21 2.99 -13.76 -4.29
N ILE A 22 2.43 -13.48 -3.12
CA ILE A 22 2.75 -14.19 -1.87
C ILE A 22 2.05 -15.55 -1.82
N GLN A 23 0.83 -15.60 -2.33
CA GLN A 23 0.02 -16.81 -2.40
C GLN A 23 -0.21 -17.21 -3.84
N THR A 24 -0.03 -18.49 -4.15
CA THR A 24 -0.33 -19.04 -5.47
C THR A 24 -1.83 -19.10 -5.73
N ILE A 25 -2.23 -18.83 -6.97
CA ILE A 25 -3.62 -18.95 -7.41
C ILE A 25 -3.90 -20.38 -7.90
N THR A 26 -5.09 -20.89 -7.66
CA THR A 26 -5.52 -22.22 -8.12
C THR A 26 -5.90 -22.21 -9.61
N SER A 27 -6.52 -21.14 -10.07
CA SER A 27 -6.97 -20.97 -11.47
C SER A 27 -7.07 -19.51 -11.83
N GLY A 28 -7.14 -19.22 -13.11
CA GLY A 28 -7.17 -17.86 -13.64
C GLY A 28 -5.79 -17.25 -13.82
N THR A 29 -5.73 -15.96 -14.10
CA THR A 29 -4.50 -15.21 -14.33
C THR A 29 -4.55 -13.86 -13.62
N ILE A 30 -3.38 -13.42 -13.14
CA ILE A 30 -3.17 -12.06 -12.61
C ILE A 30 -1.99 -11.48 -13.37
N GLU A 31 -2.21 -10.31 -13.98
CA GLU A 31 -1.16 -9.57 -14.67
C GLU A 31 -0.96 -8.21 -14.00
N VAL A 32 0.31 -7.85 -13.82
CA VAL A 32 0.72 -6.55 -13.29
C VAL A 32 1.69 -5.92 -14.29
N CYS A 33 1.33 -4.75 -14.82
CA CYS A 33 2.11 -4.06 -15.85
C CYS A 33 2.47 -4.96 -17.06
N GLY A 34 1.55 -5.85 -17.45
CA GLY A 34 1.75 -6.80 -18.56
C GLY A 34 2.52 -8.07 -18.19
N TYR A 35 2.90 -8.25 -16.94
CA TYR A 35 3.60 -9.45 -16.46
C TYR A 35 2.67 -10.35 -15.65
N ASP A 36 2.55 -11.61 -16.07
CA ASP A 36 1.81 -12.64 -15.32
C ASP A 36 2.54 -12.95 -14.00
N ILE A 37 1.85 -12.79 -12.87
CA ILE A 37 2.44 -12.96 -11.53
C ILE A 37 2.94 -14.39 -11.27
N SER A 38 2.37 -15.38 -11.94
CA SER A 38 2.76 -16.80 -11.82
C SER A 38 3.91 -17.17 -12.75
N LYS A 39 3.97 -16.60 -13.95
CA LYS A 39 4.97 -16.91 -14.98
C LYS A 39 6.21 -16.03 -14.89
N GLN A 40 6.03 -14.75 -14.57
CA GLN A 40 7.10 -13.74 -14.48
C GLN A 40 7.03 -12.99 -13.14
N PRO A 41 7.14 -13.69 -12.01
CA PRO A 41 6.91 -13.09 -10.69
C PRO A 41 7.89 -11.96 -10.36
N LEU A 42 9.15 -12.08 -10.72
CA LEU A 42 10.14 -11.03 -10.43
C LEU A 42 9.84 -9.74 -11.18
N LYS A 43 9.50 -9.83 -12.47
CA LYS A 43 9.15 -8.66 -13.28
C LYS A 43 7.87 -7.99 -12.79
N ALA A 44 6.85 -8.78 -12.43
CA ALA A 44 5.62 -8.27 -11.84
C ALA A 44 5.90 -7.57 -10.50
N LYS A 45 6.62 -8.20 -9.59
CA LYS A 45 6.91 -7.70 -8.23
C LYS A 45 7.74 -6.42 -8.23
N LEU A 46 8.64 -6.22 -9.21
CA LEU A 46 9.41 -4.98 -9.33
C LEU A 46 8.53 -3.75 -9.58
N ASN A 47 7.31 -3.95 -10.09
CA ASN A 47 6.33 -2.88 -10.28
C ASN A 47 5.38 -2.71 -9.10
N ILE A 48 5.46 -3.54 -8.06
CA ILE A 48 4.55 -3.55 -6.93
C ILE A 48 5.24 -3.00 -5.69
N GLY A 49 4.59 -2.06 -5.01
CA GLY A 49 4.84 -1.74 -3.61
C GLY A 49 3.73 -2.37 -2.77
N TYR A 50 4.09 -3.05 -1.69
CA TYR A 50 3.12 -3.76 -0.86
C TYR A 50 3.24 -3.38 0.62
N VAL A 51 2.11 -3.03 1.20
CA VAL A 51 1.94 -2.81 2.64
C VAL A 51 0.99 -3.88 3.17
N SER A 52 1.52 -4.79 3.98
CA SER A 52 0.74 -5.85 4.64
C SER A 52 -0.10 -5.28 5.79
N ASP A 53 -1.18 -5.97 6.13
CA ASP A 53 -1.95 -5.76 7.36
C ASP A 53 -1.14 -6.07 8.63
N ASN A 54 -0.14 -6.92 8.52
CA ASN A 54 0.83 -7.22 9.57
C ASN A 54 2.10 -6.39 9.37
N HIS A 55 2.28 -5.36 10.19
CA HIS A 55 3.39 -4.41 10.12
C HIS A 55 4.69 -5.00 10.66
N ALA A 56 5.07 -6.19 10.18
CA ALA A 56 6.32 -6.82 10.57
C ALA A 56 7.51 -6.02 10.04
N VAL A 57 8.34 -5.54 10.95
CA VAL A 57 9.57 -4.80 10.66
C VAL A 57 10.73 -5.40 11.47
N TYR A 58 11.95 -5.11 11.03
CA TYR A 58 13.15 -5.47 11.82
C TYR A 58 13.38 -4.40 12.88
N GLU A 59 12.87 -4.64 14.08
CA GLU A 59 12.83 -3.64 15.17
C GLU A 59 14.22 -3.19 15.66
N GLN A 60 15.25 -3.99 15.43
CA GLN A 60 16.63 -3.69 15.79
C GLN A 60 17.32 -2.71 14.80
N LEU A 61 16.73 -2.52 13.63
CA LEU A 61 17.23 -1.54 12.67
C LEU A 61 16.68 -0.15 12.99
N THR A 62 17.43 0.88 12.56
CA THR A 62 16.86 2.23 12.49
C THR A 62 15.88 2.30 11.32
N GLY A 63 15.00 3.30 11.32
CA GLY A 63 14.09 3.51 10.20
C GLY A 63 14.83 3.65 8.87
N ARG A 64 15.93 4.40 8.85
CA ARG A 64 16.79 4.59 7.67
C ARG A 64 17.41 3.29 7.20
N GLU A 65 17.95 2.49 8.10
CA GLU A 65 18.54 1.19 7.77
C GLU A 65 17.51 0.24 7.17
N TYR A 66 16.29 0.20 7.71
CA TYR A 66 15.20 -0.62 7.19
C TYR A 66 14.81 -0.19 5.76
N ILE A 67 14.65 1.11 5.52
CA ILE A 67 14.31 1.61 4.18
C ILE A 67 15.45 1.32 3.19
N ASN A 68 16.69 1.51 3.58
CA ASN A 68 17.85 1.19 2.74
C ASN A 68 17.94 -0.32 2.43
N TYR A 69 17.62 -1.17 3.39
CA TYR A 69 17.56 -2.61 3.17
C TYR A 69 16.53 -2.97 2.08
N VAL A 70 15.33 -2.41 2.15
CA VAL A 70 14.30 -2.62 1.13
C VAL A 70 14.74 -2.03 -0.22
N ALA A 71 15.34 -0.84 -0.22
CA ALA A 71 15.86 -0.21 -1.43
C ALA A 71 16.93 -1.06 -2.13
N ASP A 72 17.76 -1.75 -1.38
CA ASP A 72 18.75 -2.69 -1.93
C ASP A 72 18.08 -3.87 -2.64
N LEU A 73 17.00 -4.42 -2.08
CA LEU A 73 16.23 -5.50 -2.70
C LEU A 73 15.64 -5.12 -4.06
N TYR A 74 15.26 -3.85 -4.21
CA TYR A 74 14.70 -3.30 -5.46
C TYR A 74 15.75 -2.61 -6.35
N LEU A 75 17.03 -2.71 -6.02
CA LEU A 75 18.15 -2.13 -6.77
C LEU A 75 18.02 -0.62 -7.00
N VAL A 76 17.47 0.09 -6.04
CA VAL A 76 17.30 1.55 -6.10
C VAL A 76 18.65 2.24 -5.99
N SER A 77 18.98 3.16 -6.91
CA SER A 77 20.23 3.91 -6.89
C SER A 77 20.35 4.72 -5.59
N LYS A 78 21.61 5.00 -5.19
CA LYS A 78 21.87 5.82 -4.00
C LYS A 78 21.21 7.19 -4.11
N GLU A 79 21.33 7.83 -5.27
CA GLU A 79 20.75 9.16 -5.52
C GLU A 79 19.23 9.16 -5.39
N ASP A 80 18.55 8.22 -6.03
CA ASP A 80 17.09 8.14 -5.98
C ASP A 80 16.59 7.83 -4.58
N ARG A 81 17.23 6.91 -3.84
CA ARG A 81 16.81 6.58 -2.48
C ARG A 81 17.01 7.74 -1.51
N GLU A 82 18.09 8.46 -1.59
CA GLU A 82 18.34 9.63 -0.73
C GLU A 82 17.27 10.71 -0.94
N LYS A 83 16.92 11.01 -2.19
CA LYS A 83 15.86 11.96 -2.52
C LYS A 83 14.49 11.50 -1.99
N ARG A 84 14.16 10.23 -2.17
CA ARG A 84 12.86 9.68 -1.75
C ARG A 84 12.77 9.55 -0.24
N ILE A 85 13.83 9.12 0.43
CA ILE A 85 13.87 9.08 1.90
C ILE A 85 13.67 10.49 2.47
N ASP A 86 14.42 11.49 1.99
CA ASP A 86 14.28 12.88 2.48
C ASP A 86 12.85 13.40 2.27
N LYS A 87 12.26 13.18 1.10
CA LYS A 87 10.88 13.58 0.81
C LYS A 87 9.87 12.97 1.79
N TYR A 88 9.89 11.66 1.95
CA TYR A 88 8.89 10.96 2.76
C TYR A 88 9.11 11.13 4.26
N VAL A 89 10.35 11.20 4.71
CA VAL A 89 10.68 11.49 6.11
C VAL A 89 10.12 12.86 6.54
N ARG A 90 10.22 13.86 5.67
CA ARG A 90 9.60 15.18 5.92
C ARG A 90 8.08 15.12 5.85
N MET A 91 7.52 14.47 4.84
CA MET A 91 6.06 14.30 4.67
C MET A 91 5.42 13.66 5.90
N PHE A 92 6.06 12.65 6.47
CA PHE A 92 5.55 11.89 7.62
C PHE A 92 6.04 12.39 8.98
N ASN A 93 6.76 13.51 9.05
CA ASN A 93 7.31 14.09 10.28
C ASN A 93 8.21 13.10 11.06
N LEU A 94 9.07 12.38 10.36
CA LEU A 94 9.98 11.38 10.95
C LEU A 94 11.43 11.83 11.01
N VAL A 95 11.73 13.11 10.77
CA VAL A 95 13.11 13.65 10.73
C VAL A 95 13.88 13.31 12.03
N ASP A 96 13.26 13.48 13.19
CA ASP A 96 13.89 13.24 14.49
C ASP A 96 13.94 11.75 14.89
N ALA A 97 13.21 10.89 14.17
CA ALA A 97 13.07 9.48 14.51
C ALA A 97 13.76 8.54 13.52
N ILE A 98 14.07 9.00 12.30
CA ILE A 98 14.54 8.13 11.22
C ILE A 98 15.84 7.38 11.53
N ASP A 99 16.71 7.97 12.35
CA ASP A 99 18.00 7.40 12.75
C ASP A 99 17.96 6.72 14.14
N LYS A 100 16.76 6.54 14.70
CA LYS A 100 16.52 5.78 15.94
C LYS A 100 16.00 4.39 15.61
N GLU A 101 16.24 3.43 16.51
CA GLU A 101 15.75 2.06 16.33
C GLU A 101 14.20 1.98 16.32
N ILE A 102 13.69 1.18 15.40
CA ILE A 102 12.24 1.00 15.19
C ILE A 102 11.53 0.44 16.42
N LYS A 103 12.23 -0.32 17.28
CA LYS A 103 11.65 -0.83 18.54
C LYS A 103 11.04 0.25 19.43
N GLY A 104 11.56 1.48 19.33
CA GLY A 104 11.06 2.64 20.07
C GLY A 104 9.92 3.41 19.37
N TYR A 105 9.49 2.97 18.21
CA TYR A 105 8.45 3.65 17.44
C TYR A 105 7.05 3.32 17.96
N SER A 106 6.15 4.30 17.88
CA SER A 106 4.71 4.08 18.03
C SER A 106 4.17 3.21 16.89
N HIS A 107 2.95 2.69 17.05
CA HIS A 107 2.27 1.96 15.97
C HIS A 107 2.17 2.79 14.67
N GLY A 108 1.77 4.05 14.77
CA GLY A 108 1.69 4.96 13.62
C GLY A 108 3.04 5.22 12.97
N MET A 109 4.10 5.35 13.75
CA MET A 109 5.46 5.52 13.21
C MET A 109 5.95 4.26 12.48
N LYS A 110 5.69 3.07 13.02
CA LYS A 110 6.00 1.79 12.35
C LYS A 110 5.25 1.69 11.01
N GLN A 111 3.99 2.06 10.98
CA GLN A 111 3.19 2.08 9.74
C GLN A 111 3.78 3.04 8.71
N LYS A 112 4.19 4.23 9.11
CA LYS A 112 4.83 5.21 8.22
C LYS A 112 6.14 4.67 7.61
N ILE A 113 6.97 3.99 8.39
CA ILE A 113 8.20 3.37 7.90
C ILE A 113 7.92 2.29 6.88
N VAL A 114 6.93 1.42 7.12
CA VAL A 114 6.50 0.39 6.15
C VAL A 114 5.98 1.03 4.86
N VAL A 115 5.20 2.10 4.98
CA VAL A 115 4.71 2.88 3.82
C VAL A 115 5.87 3.45 3.01
N ILE A 116 6.84 4.10 3.64
CA ILE A 116 8.02 4.66 2.96
C ILE A 116 8.80 3.56 2.24
N ALA A 117 9.07 2.45 2.93
CA ALA A 117 9.79 1.32 2.34
C ALA A 117 9.07 0.74 1.12
N SER A 118 7.74 0.66 1.15
CA SER A 118 6.94 0.17 0.03
C SER A 118 6.96 1.08 -1.20
N LEU A 119 7.31 2.35 -1.03
CA LEU A 119 7.37 3.37 -2.08
C LEU A 119 8.79 3.68 -2.57
N ILE A 120 9.82 3.12 -1.94
CA ILE A 120 11.21 3.53 -2.20
C ILE A 120 11.65 3.27 -3.63
N HIS A 121 11.11 2.26 -4.29
CA HIS A 121 11.38 1.92 -5.69
C HIS A 121 10.40 2.56 -6.69
N ASN A 122 9.56 3.49 -6.22
CA ASN A 122 8.55 4.18 -7.05
C ASN A 122 7.67 3.21 -7.85
N PRO A 123 6.91 2.33 -7.19
CA PRO A 123 6.13 1.28 -7.85
C PRO A 123 5.02 1.86 -8.73
N LYS A 124 4.72 1.19 -9.85
CA LYS A 124 3.58 1.52 -10.71
C LYS A 124 2.25 1.14 -10.06
N VAL A 125 2.26 0.09 -9.24
CA VAL A 125 1.08 -0.41 -8.52
C VAL A 125 1.42 -0.49 -7.03
N TRP A 126 0.75 0.32 -6.24
CA TRP A 126 0.91 0.34 -4.79
C TRP A 126 -0.29 -0.32 -4.13
N VAL A 127 -0.05 -1.44 -3.45
CA VAL A 127 -1.07 -2.28 -2.84
C VAL A 127 -0.97 -2.20 -1.33
N LEU A 128 -2.05 -1.84 -0.66
CA LEU A 128 -2.10 -1.68 0.79
C LEU A 128 -3.27 -2.49 1.38
N ASP A 129 -2.96 -3.35 2.33
CA ASP A 129 -3.96 -4.16 3.03
C ASP A 129 -4.33 -3.49 4.37
N GLU A 130 -5.57 -2.96 4.46
CA GLU A 130 -6.10 -2.27 5.64
C GLU A 130 -5.13 -1.21 6.23
N PRO A 131 -4.60 -0.27 5.42
CA PRO A 131 -3.47 0.57 5.80
C PRO A 131 -3.77 1.60 6.90
N LEU A 132 -5.04 1.88 7.15
CA LEU A 132 -5.48 2.96 8.05
C LEU A 132 -6.03 2.44 9.39
N THR A 133 -6.10 1.12 9.56
CA THR A 133 -6.65 0.50 10.77
C THR A 133 -5.76 0.77 11.98
N GLY A 134 -6.38 1.26 13.06
CA GLY A 134 -5.70 1.51 14.33
C GLY A 134 -4.77 2.72 14.36
N LEU A 135 -4.82 3.58 13.33
CA LEU A 135 -4.02 4.80 13.28
C LEU A 135 -4.73 6.00 13.93
N ASP A 136 -3.92 6.89 14.50
CA ASP A 136 -4.38 8.22 14.89
C ASP A 136 -4.79 9.06 13.67
N PRO A 137 -5.64 10.09 13.85
CA PRO A 137 -6.13 10.90 12.73
C PRO A 137 -5.03 11.56 11.91
N ALA A 138 -3.95 12.04 12.54
CA ALA A 138 -2.86 12.71 11.85
C ALA A 138 -2.08 11.75 10.95
N SER A 139 -1.74 10.56 11.45
CA SER A 139 -1.06 9.52 10.66
C SER A 139 -1.95 9.02 9.52
N SER A 140 -3.23 8.81 9.79
CA SER A 140 -4.21 8.43 8.77
C SER A 140 -4.32 9.47 7.66
N TYR A 141 -4.37 10.75 8.00
CA TYR A 141 -4.39 11.84 7.04
C TYR A 141 -3.14 11.85 6.14
N GLN A 142 -1.96 11.75 6.74
CA GLN A 142 -0.69 11.74 5.99
C GLN A 142 -0.60 10.58 5.00
N ILE A 143 -1.06 9.38 5.37
CA ILE A 143 -1.06 8.22 4.48
C ILE A 143 -2.07 8.43 3.34
N LYS A 144 -3.25 8.98 3.60
CA LYS A 144 -4.23 9.31 2.55
C LYS A 144 -3.69 10.32 1.54
N GLU A 145 -3.02 11.37 2.00
CA GLU A 145 -2.36 12.36 1.14
C GLU A 145 -1.29 11.69 0.27
N CYS A 146 -0.48 10.82 0.85
CA CYS A 146 0.53 10.06 0.11
C CYS A 146 -0.10 9.14 -0.97
N MET A 147 -1.21 8.49 -0.66
CA MET A 147 -1.97 7.68 -1.63
C MET A 147 -2.47 8.53 -2.79
N ARG A 148 -3.04 9.71 -2.49
CA ARG A 148 -3.54 10.62 -3.53
C ARG A 148 -2.41 11.13 -4.42
N GLU A 149 -1.31 11.59 -3.82
CA GLU A 149 -0.14 12.06 -4.56
C GLU A 149 0.43 10.98 -5.50
N HIS A 150 0.57 9.75 -5.01
CA HIS A 150 1.10 8.65 -5.82
C HIS A 150 0.19 8.33 -7.01
N ALA A 151 -1.12 8.34 -6.82
CA ALA A 151 -2.10 8.18 -7.90
C ALA A 151 -2.08 9.34 -8.90
N ASP A 152 -1.98 10.57 -8.42
CA ASP A 152 -1.93 11.77 -9.27
C ASP A 152 -0.67 11.83 -10.14
N ASN A 153 0.40 11.16 -9.74
CA ASN A 153 1.61 10.97 -10.53
C ASN A 153 1.48 9.86 -11.61
N GLY A 154 0.28 9.38 -11.87
CA GLY A 154 0.00 8.41 -12.95
C GLY A 154 0.16 6.95 -12.53
N ASN A 155 0.21 6.66 -11.23
CA ASN A 155 0.32 5.30 -10.70
C ASN A 155 -1.03 4.78 -10.21
N ILE A 156 -1.11 3.47 -9.99
CA ILE A 156 -2.27 2.81 -9.39
C ILE A 156 -2.04 2.70 -7.89
N VAL A 157 -3.02 3.12 -7.11
CA VAL A 157 -3.10 2.84 -5.67
C VAL A 157 -4.31 1.95 -5.44
N PHE A 158 -4.07 0.75 -4.92
CA PHE A 158 -5.09 -0.25 -4.61
C PHE A 158 -5.04 -0.57 -3.12
N PHE A 159 -6.12 -0.30 -2.38
CA PHE A 159 -6.14 -0.58 -0.96
C PHE A 159 -7.43 -1.24 -0.52
N SER A 160 -7.34 -2.11 0.48
CA SER A 160 -8.50 -2.73 1.11
C SER A 160 -8.99 -1.92 2.31
N SER A 161 -10.28 -1.96 2.54
CA SER A 161 -10.92 -1.41 3.73
C SER A 161 -12.23 -2.12 4.01
N HIS A 162 -12.66 -2.08 5.28
CA HIS A 162 -14.01 -2.45 5.70
C HIS A 162 -14.85 -1.23 6.09
N VAL A 163 -14.31 -0.02 5.89
CA VAL A 163 -14.93 1.27 6.28
C VAL A 163 -15.34 2.04 5.03
N ILE A 164 -16.64 2.13 4.80
CA ILE A 164 -17.23 2.76 3.61
C ILE A 164 -16.83 4.23 3.51
N GLU A 165 -16.93 4.99 4.60
CA GLU A 165 -16.67 6.44 4.62
C GLU A 165 -15.23 6.79 4.22
N VAL A 166 -14.28 5.89 4.49
CA VAL A 166 -12.89 6.06 4.06
C VAL A 166 -12.77 5.90 2.56
N VAL A 167 -13.38 4.84 2.02
CA VAL A 167 -13.34 4.51 0.60
C VAL A 167 -14.00 5.61 -0.25
N GLU A 168 -15.16 6.08 0.17
CA GLU A 168 -15.88 7.17 -0.54
C GLU A 168 -15.09 8.46 -0.65
N LYS A 169 -14.32 8.80 0.40
CA LYS A 169 -13.58 10.07 0.45
C LYS A 169 -12.32 10.10 -0.40
N ILE A 170 -11.67 8.97 -0.63
CA ILE A 170 -10.34 8.95 -1.25
C ILE A 170 -10.25 8.15 -2.54
N CYS A 171 -11.25 7.34 -2.89
CA CYS A 171 -11.24 6.50 -4.08
C CYS A 171 -11.86 7.19 -5.30
N ASP A 172 -11.36 6.84 -6.47
CA ASP A 172 -11.97 7.16 -7.77
C ASP A 172 -12.93 6.04 -8.19
N LYS A 173 -12.55 4.80 -7.87
CA LYS A 173 -13.33 3.59 -8.11
C LYS A 173 -13.31 2.67 -6.89
N ILE A 174 -14.34 1.86 -6.76
CA ILE A 174 -14.45 0.82 -5.75
C ILE A 174 -14.88 -0.50 -6.35
N CYS A 175 -14.42 -1.59 -5.76
CA CYS A 175 -15.07 -2.89 -5.91
C CYS A 175 -15.41 -3.48 -4.54
N ILE A 176 -16.47 -4.27 -4.52
CA ILE A 176 -16.97 -4.90 -3.30
C ILE A 176 -16.83 -6.40 -3.43
N ILE A 177 -16.25 -7.00 -2.39
CA ILE A 177 -16.14 -8.45 -2.26
C ILE A 177 -16.98 -8.92 -1.06
N ALA A 178 -17.68 -10.03 -1.23
CA ALA A 178 -18.41 -10.71 -0.17
C ALA A 178 -18.30 -12.22 -0.33
N LYS A 179 -17.98 -12.93 0.75
CA LYS A 179 -17.84 -14.40 0.76
C LYS A 179 -16.97 -14.94 -0.39
N GLY A 180 -15.83 -14.27 -0.65
CA GLY A 180 -14.87 -14.65 -1.68
C GLY A 180 -15.33 -14.40 -3.12
N LYS A 181 -16.42 -13.66 -3.33
CA LYS A 181 -16.96 -13.34 -4.66
C LYS A 181 -17.04 -11.84 -4.87
N LEU A 182 -16.70 -11.40 -6.08
CA LEU A 182 -16.91 -10.02 -6.50
C LEU A 182 -18.41 -9.73 -6.61
N VAL A 183 -18.88 -8.73 -5.88
CA VAL A 183 -20.27 -8.25 -5.94
C VAL A 183 -20.44 -7.28 -7.10
N GLY A 184 -19.51 -6.37 -7.28
CA GLY A 184 -19.53 -5.40 -8.36
C GLY A 184 -18.41 -4.37 -8.26
N GLU A 185 -18.34 -3.52 -9.27
CA GLU A 185 -17.40 -2.42 -9.40
C GLU A 185 -18.14 -1.14 -9.79
N TRP A 186 -17.79 0.01 -9.19
CA TRP A 186 -18.42 1.30 -9.43
C TRP A 186 -17.41 2.43 -9.42
N LYS A 187 -17.71 3.47 -10.18
CA LYS A 187 -17.05 4.77 -10.00
C LYS A 187 -17.73 5.55 -8.88
N ILE A 188 -16.96 6.21 -8.04
CA ILE A 188 -17.50 7.01 -6.93
C ILE A 188 -18.41 8.13 -7.44
N SER A 189 -18.07 8.77 -8.58
CA SER A 189 -18.91 9.79 -9.20
C SER A 189 -20.31 9.29 -9.56
N GLU A 190 -20.42 8.03 -10.04
CA GLU A 190 -21.70 7.42 -10.41
C GLU A 190 -22.58 7.09 -9.20
N LEU A 191 -21.95 6.71 -8.06
CA LEU A 191 -22.69 6.45 -6.81
C LEU A 191 -23.25 7.75 -6.21
N ALA A 192 -22.51 8.83 -6.27
CA ALA A 192 -22.96 10.14 -5.79
C ALA A 192 -24.17 10.66 -6.57
N GLU A 193 -24.28 10.38 -7.87
CA GLU A 193 -25.42 10.77 -8.72
C GLU A 193 -26.69 9.95 -8.43
N GLN A 194 -26.54 8.72 -7.90
CA GLN A 194 -27.66 7.82 -7.58
C GLN A 194 -28.24 8.06 -6.18
N GLY A 195 -27.68 9.00 -5.41
CA GLY A 195 -28.22 9.40 -4.11
C GLY A 195 -28.14 8.33 -3.01
N VAL A 196 -27.15 7.46 -3.07
CA VAL A 196 -26.86 6.45 -2.04
C VAL A 196 -25.82 6.99 -1.07
#